data_340f9c48a1ddb34522a14667d793a3ee
#
_entry.id   340f9c48a1ddb34522a14667d793a3ee
#
_cell.length_a   1.000
_cell.length_b   1.000
_cell.length_c   1.000
_cell.angle_alpha   90.00
_cell.angle_beta   90.00
_cell.angle_gamma   90.00
#
_symmetry.space_group_name_H-M   'P 1'
#
loop_
_entity.id
_entity.type
_entity.pdbx_description
1 polymer ?
#
loop_
_entity_poly.entity_id
_entity_poly.type
_entity_poly.pdbx_seq_one_letter_code
_entity_poly.pdbx_strand_id
1 'polypeptide(L)'
;MRTRTHSRRGAGALVTAVLLAFLRPGTAGAAEPAPGLELRRLDGQPFSLQALHGKVVLLDFWAPWCLPCRKSFPFLEALQNRHESEGLSVVGLTLEGDQQAIHAFLDEVPVRFPIVSDPTGRSGEAFGVVAMPTTLLLDRQGQVVARFEGGGDAVHRRIEEEVATLLAGGVLQSDAGVRVAANLAATGRIKAWRRGLLADPIMSLEGDPLTRLLAEHIHSSKEAAAGDGGAAGGGCGCN
;
A
#
# COMPACT_ATOMS: atom_id res chain seq x y z
N MET A 1 80.07 -19.05 -38.19
CA MET A 1 79.21 -17.90 -37.97
C MET A 1 77.78 -18.40 -37.81
N ARG A 2 77.23 -18.39 -36.53
CA ARG A 2 75.86 -18.84 -36.24
C ARG A 2 75.13 -17.62 -35.66
N THR A 3 74.18 -17.12 -36.42
CA THR A 3 73.29 -16.03 -35.99
C THR A 3 72.14 -16.61 -35.18
N ARG A 4 71.97 -16.18 -33.92
CA ARG A 4 70.85 -16.51 -33.05
C ARG A 4 69.73 -15.49 -33.26
N THR A 5 68.57 -15.94 -33.76
CA THR A 5 67.35 -15.18 -33.81
C THR A 5 66.62 -15.32 -32.47
N HIS A 6 66.46 -14.21 -31.74
CA HIS A 6 65.62 -14.14 -30.53
C HIS A 6 64.18 -13.94 -30.93
N SER A 7 63.36 -14.93 -30.69
CA SER A 7 61.89 -14.88 -30.74
C SER A 7 61.35 -14.04 -29.59
N ARG A 8 60.81 -12.87 -29.88
CA ARG A 8 59.95 -12.13 -28.94
C ARG A 8 58.49 -12.58 -29.15
N ARG A 9 58.05 -13.49 -28.34
CA ARG A 9 56.60 -13.86 -28.23
C ARG A 9 56.14 -13.63 -26.81
N GLY A 10 55.04 -12.85 -26.67
CA GLY A 10 54.13 -13.05 -25.57
C GLY A 10 54.08 -11.95 -24.48
N ALA A 11 53.64 -10.79 -24.83
CA ALA A 11 53.20 -9.79 -23.81
C ALA A 11 51.94 -8.98 -24.20
N GLY A 12 51.12 -9.50 -25.12
CA GLY A 12 49.94 -8.75 -25.59
C GLY A 12 48.56 -9.37 -25.31
N ALA A 13 48.54 -10.59 -24.76
CA ALA A 13 47.27 -11.36 -24.67
C ALA A 13 46.56 -11.34 -23.29
N LEU A 14 47.12 -10.71 -22.28
CA LEU A 14 46.54 -10.73 -20.90
C LEU A 14 45.83 -9.44 -20.49
N VAL A 15 45.91 -8.38 -21.27
CA VAL A 15 45.28 -7.08 -20.91
C VAL A 15 43.86 -6.96 -21.48
N THR A 16 43.51 -7.70 -22.52
CA THR A 16 42.16 -7.63 -23.13
C THR A 16 41.10 -8.47 -22.43
N ALA A 17 41.46 -9.41 -21.59
CA ALA A 17 40.52 -10.28 -20.88
C ALA A 17 39.93 -9.63 -19.61
N VAL A 18 40.57 -8.60 -19.05
CA VAL A 18 40.11 -7.98 -17.79
C VAL A 18 39.08 -6.87 -18.01
N LEU A 19 39.01 -6.27 -19.19
CA LEU A 19 38.09 -5.16 -19.46
C LEU A 19 36.65 -5.59 -19.81
N LEU A 20 36.43 -6.86 -20.15
CA LEU A 20 35.10 -7.40 -20.49
C LEU A 20 34.28 -7.89 -19.25
N ALA A 21 34.91 -7.91 -18.09
CA ALA A 21 34.25 -8.39 -16.85
C ALA A 21 33.40 -7.29 -16.15
N PHE A 22 33.46 -6.03 -16.58
CA PHE A 22 32.75 -4.91 -15.95
C PHE A 22 31.49 -4.44 -16.68
N LEU A 23 31.18 -4.99 -17.87
CA LEU A 23 29.86 -4.78 -18.47
C LEU A 23 28.88 -5.84 -17.95
N ARG A 24 28.53 -5.77 -16.68
CA ARG A 24 27.29 -6.38 -16.21
C ARG A 24 26.16 -5.52 -16.76
N PRO A 25 25.26 -6.05 -17.61
CA PRO A 25 24.03 -5.35 -17.91
C PRO A 25 23.35 -5.10 -16.54
N GLY A 26 23.13 -3.82 -16.21
CA GLY A 26 22.32 -3.46 -15.09
C GLY A 26 21.00 -4.22 -15.25
N THR A 27 20.69 -5.13 -14.34
CA THR A 27 19.37 -5.75 -14.26
C THR A 27 18.41 -4.59 -14.06
N ALA A 28 17.71 -4.21 -15.14
CA ALA A 28 16.51 -3.38 -15.02
C ALA A 28 15.71 -4.00 -13.88
N GLY A 29 15.38 -3.19 -12.86
CA GLY A 29 14.74 -3.68 -11.65
C GLY A 29 13.52 -4.49 -12.05
N ALA A 30 13.63 -5.81 -11.91
CA ALA A 30 12.53 -6.72 -12.15
C ALA A 30 11.43 -6.33 -11.15
N ALA A 31 10.22 -6.10 -11.67
CA ALA A 31 9.05 -5.90 -10.81
C ALA A 31 8.93 -7.11 -9.88
N GLU A 32 8.68 -6.84 -8.61
CA GLU A 32 8.58 -7.93 -7.61
C GLU A 32 7.24 -8.64 -7.76
N PRO A 33 7.23 -9.99 -7.76
CA PRO A 33 5.98 -10.74 -7.81
C PRO A 33 5.17 -10.50 -6.54
N ALA A 34 3.85 -10.43 -6.70
CA ALA A 34 2.95 -10.35 -5.56
C ALA A 34 3.15 -11.56 -4.64
N PRO A 35 3.27 -11.37 -3.32
CA PRO A 35 3.49 -12.47 -2.38
C PRO A 35 2.33 -13.48 -2.42
N GLY A 36 2.65 -14.77 -2.24
CA GLY A 36 1.66 -15.82 -2.06
C GLY A 36 1.00 -15.70 -0.68
N LEU A 37 -0.18 -15.07 -0.63
CA LEU A 37 -0.92 -14.80 0.61
C LEU A 37 -2.18 -15.67 0.68
N GLU A 38 -2.46 -16.17 1.86
CA GLU A 38 -3.72 -16.86 2.17
C GLU A 38 -4.80 -15.82 2.52
N LEU A 39 -5.46 -15.31 1.50
CA LEU A 39 -6.57 -14.37 1.65
C LEU A 39 -7.90 -15.12 1.69
N ARG A 40 -8.91 -14.53 2.32
CA ARG A 40 -10.26 -15.08 2.37
C ARG A 40 -11.27 -14.03 1.94
N ARG A 41 -12.28 -14.49 1.19
CA ARG A 41 -13.49 -13.71 0.93
C ARG A 41 -14.30 -13.56 2.22
N LEU A 42 -15.22 -12.62 2.23
CA LEU A 42 -16.10 -12.42 3.39
C LEU A 42 -17.03 -13.63 3.67
N ASP A 43 -17.31 -14.45 2.66
CA ASP A 43 -18.03 -15.73 2.80
C ASP A 43 -17.15 -16.88 3.32
N GLY A 44 -15.89 -16.60 3.70
CA GLY A 44 -14.91 -17.55 4.21
C GLY A 44 -14.17 -18.36 3.13
N GLN A 45 -14.56 -18.25 1.86
CA GLN A 45 -13.89 -18.96 0.78
C GLN A 45 -12.45 -18.47 0.59
N PRO A 46 -11.50 -19.37 0.30
CA PRO A 46 -10.13 -18.97 0.02
C PRO A 46 -10.06 -18.10 -1.24
N PHE A 47 -9.18 -17.11 -1.23
CA PHE A 47 -8.92 -16.24 -2.36
C PHE A 47 -7.42 -16.18 -2.64
N SER A 48 -7.06 -16.25 -3.91
CA SER A 48 -5.66 -16.20 -4.35
C SER A 48 -5.47 -15.13 -5.42
N LEU A 49 -4.52 -14.24 -5.21
CA LEU A 49 -4.11 -13.26 -6.24
C LEU A 49 -3.52 -13.96 -7.48
N GLN A 50 -2.89 -15.12 -7.31
CA GLN A 50 -2.36 -15.91 -8.43
C GLN A 50 -3.45 -16.39 -9.38
N ALA A 51 -4.68 -16.59 -8.90
CA ALA A 51 -5.83 -16.94 -9.75
C ALA A 51 -6.24 -15.81 -10.72
N LEU A 52 -5.72 -14.60 -10.51
CA LEU A 52 -5.96 -13.44 -11.37
C LEU A 52 -4.85 -13.22 -12.41
N HIS A 53 -3.87 -14.11 -12.52
CA HIS A 53 -2.86 -14.01 -13.58
C HIS A 53 -3.54 -13.93 -14.97
N GLY A 54 -2.98 -13.11 -15.82
CA GLY A 54 -3.56 -12.78 -17.13
C GLY A 54 -4.46 -11.55 -17.11
N LYS A 55 -4.87 -11.08 -15.94
CA LYS A 55 -5.62 -9.83 -15.76
C LYS A 55 -4.73 -8.71 -15.22
N VAL A 56 -5.09 -7.48 -15.53
CA VAL A 56 -4.60 -6.30 -14.80
C VAL A 56 -5.36 -6.24 -13.49
N VAL A 57 -4.66 -6.16 -12.35
CA VAL A 57 -5.30 -6.19 -11.03
C VAL A 57 -5.09 -4.86 -10.31
N LEU A 58 -6.18 -4.29 -9.83
CA LEU A 58 -6.17 -3.13 -8.95
C LEU A 58 -6.50 -3.60 -7.53
N LEU A 59 -5.49 -3.72 -6.68
CA LEU A 59 -5.60 -4.17 -5.30
C LEU A 59 -5.67 -2.97 -4.36
N ASP A 60 -6.85 -2.72 -3.80
CA ASP A 60 -7.10 -1.58 -2.92
C ASP A 60 -7.13 -2.00 -1.45
N PHE A 61 -6.20 -1.48 -0.66
CA PHE A 61 -6.15 -1.65 0.79
C PHE A 61 -7.04 -0.61 1.47
N TRP A 62 -8.04 -1.08 2.20
CA TRP A 62 -9.05 -0.24 2.81
C TRP A 62 -9.44 -0.69 4.23
N ALA A 63 -10.20 0.15 4.93
CA ALA A 63 -10.80 -0.20 6.21
C ALA A 63 -12.18 0.47 6.38
N PRO A 64 -13.10 -0.11 7.20
CA PRO A 64 -14.42 0.47 7.42
C PRO A 64 -14.42 1.88 8.00
N TRP A 65 -13.44 2.20 8.83
CA TRP A 65 -13.27 3.52 9.43
C TRP A 65 -12.57 4.54 8.51
N CYS A 66 -12.09 4.12 7.33
CA CYS A 66 -11.34 4.95 6.40
C CYS A 66 -12.29 5.84 5.58
N LEU A 67 -12.41 7.10 5.95
CA LEU A 67 -13.30 8.04 5.26
C LEU A 67 -12.90 8.30 3.79
N PRO A 68 -11.62 8.44 3.42
CA PRO A 68 -11.24 8.54 2.01
C PRO A 68 -11.60 7.29 1.19
N CYS A 69 -11.57 6.09 1.80
CA CYS A 69 -11.93 4.85 1.12
C CYS A 69 -13.41 4.84 0.68
N ARG A 70 -14.31 5.41 1.50
CA ARG A 70 -15.73 5.58 1.14
C ARG A 70 -15.93 6.37 -0.15
N LYS A 71 -15.04 7.33 -0.41
CA LYS A 71 -15.08 8.16 -1.63
C LYS A 71 -14.44 7.45 -2.82
N SER A 72 -13.46 6.59 -2.60
CA SER A 72 -12.76 5.85 -3.65
C SER A 72 -13.57 4.65 -4.16
N PHE A 73 -14.36 3.99 -3.33
CA PHE A 73 -15.10 2.78 -3.70
C PHE A 73 -16.04 2.96 -4.89
N PRO A 74 -16.86 4.03 -4.99
CA PRO A 74 -17.69 4.26 -6.19
C PRO A 74 -16.85 4.44 -7.47
N PHE A 75 -15.69 5.07 -7.37
CA PHE A 75 -14.76 5.20 -8.49
C PHE A 75 -14.19 3.84 -8.91
N LEU A 76 -13.76 3.01 -7.95
CA LEU A 76 -13.23 1.67 -8.20
C LEU A 76 -14.29 0.75 -8.82
N GLU A 77 -15.54 0.83 -8.36
CA GLU A 77 -16.67 0.11 -8.92
C GLU A 77 -16.97 0.53 -10.37
N ALA A 78 -16.95 1.84 -10.63
CA ALA A 78 -17.14 2.36 -11.99
C ALA A 78 -16.01 1.92 -12.93
N LEU A 79 -14.76 1.90 -12.42
CA LEU A 79 -13.60 1.46 -13.19
C LEU A 79 -13.68 -0.05 -13.50
N GLN A 80 -14.03 -0.87 -12.50
CA GLN A 80 -14.30 -2.32 -12.70
C GLN A 80 -15.34 -2.54 -13.77
N ASN A 81 -16.51 -1.90 -13.65
CA ASN A 81 -17.62 -2.09 -14.60
C ASN A 81 -17.25 -1.66 -16.03
N ARG A 82 -16.41 -0.64 -16.18
CA ARG A 82 -15.97 -0.14 -17.49
C ARG A 82 -14.99 -1.10 -18.18
N HIS A 83 -14.07 -1.68 -17.43
CA HIS A 83 -12.91 -2.39 -17.99
C HIS A 83 -12.86 -3.89 -17.67
N GLU A 84 -13.88 -4.46 -17.04
CA GLU A 84 -13.92 -5.90 -16.72
C GLU A 84 -13.75 -6.76 -17.96
N SER A 85 -14.45 -6.41 -19.05
CA SER A 85 -14.37 -7.13 -20.33
C SER A 85 -13.01 -7.00 -21.00
N GLU A 86 -12.23 -5.97 -20.67
CA GLU A 86 -10.87 -5.74 -21.18
C GLU A 86 -9.80 -6.45 -20.32
N GLY A 87 -10.23 -7.08 -19.22
CA GLY A 87 -9.36 -7.85 -18.34
C GLY A 87 -8.87 -7.12 -17.09
N LEU A 88 -9.57 -6.07 -16.64
CA LEU A 88 -9.38 -5.50 -15.33
C LEU A 88 -10.04 -6.35 -14.24
N SER A 89 -9.41 -6.47 -13.09
CA SER A 89 -10.00 -7.03 -11.87
C SER A 89 -9.65 -6.13 -10.68
N VAL A 90 -10.64 -5.49 -10.10
CA VAL A 90 -10.49 -4.76 -8.84
C VAL A 90 -10.69 -5.73 -7.67
N VAL A 91 -9.90 -5.60 -6.62
CA VAL A 91 -10.00 -6.38 -5.38
C VAL A 91 -9.84 -5.43 -4.20
N GLY A 92 -10.85 -5.37 -3.34
CA GLY A 92 -10.75 -4.64 -2.07
C GLY A 92 -10.19 -5.57 -0.98
N LEU A 93 -9.05 -5.22 -0.41
CA LEU A 93 -8.39 -5.98 0.65
C LEU A 93 -8.44 -5.20 1.97
N THR A 94 -9.11 -5.77 2.97
CA THR A 94 -9.11 -5.19 4.32
C THR A 94 -8.26 -6.00 5.28
N LEU A 95 -7.55 -5.28 6.17
CA LEU A 95 -6.81 -5.88 7.28
C LEU A 95 -7.67 -5.93 8.55
N GLU A 96 -8.93 -5.50 8.46
CA GLU A 96 -9.86 -5.47 9.58
C GLU A 96 -10.46 -6.86 9.82
N GLY A 97 -10.52 -7.25 11.09
CA GLY A 97 -11.14 -8.52 11.53
C GLY A 97 -12.59 -8.40 11.94
N ASP A 98 -13.09 -7.19 12.15
CA ASP A 98 -14.48 -6.95 12.55
C ASP A 98 -15.41 -7.06 11.34
N GLN A 99 -16.01 -8.25 11.18
CA GLN A 99 -16.93 -8.55 10.10
C GLN A 99 -18.18 -7.65 10.12
N GLN A 100 -18.66 -7.27 11.31
CA GLN A 100 -19.83 -6.40 11.43
C GLN A 100 -19.53 -5.00 10.88
N ALA A 101 -18.37 -4.44 11.21
CA ALA A 101 -17.95 -3.14 10.67
C ALA A 101 -17.74 -3.19 9.15
N ILE A 102 -17.17 -4.30 8.63
CA ILE A 102 -17.00 -4.52 7.19
C ILE A 102 -18.36 -4.53 6.49
N HIS A 103 -19.32 -5.33 6.97
CA HIS A 103 -20.65 -5.41 6.37
C HIS A 103 -21.39 -4.07 6.44
N ALA A 104 -21.36 -3.38 7.59
CA ALA A 104 -21.99 -2.08 7.72
C ALA A 104 -21.43 -1.05 6.70
N PHE A 105 -20.13 -1.08 6.43
CA PHE A 105 -19.53 -0.26 5.39
C PHE A 105 -20.05 -0.62 3.99
N LEU A 106 -20.11 -1.92 3.66
CA LEU A 106 -20.55 -2.38 2.35
C LEU A 106 -22.05 -2.20 2.11
N ASP A 107 -22.87 -2.17 3.16
CA ASP A 107 -24.29 -1.82 3.08
C ASP A 107 -24.48 -0.34 2.68
N GLU A 108 -23.59 0.54 3.14
CA GLU A 108 -23.61 1.96 2.78
C GLU A 108 -22.97 2.24 1.41
N VAL A 109 -21.93 1.48 1.05
CA VAL A 109 -21.16 1.65 -0.19
C VAL A 109 -21.06 0.30 -0.92
N PRO A 110 -22.15 -0.14 -1.57
CA PRO A 110 -22.19 -1.44 -2.21
C PRO A 110 -21.28 -1.49 -3.43
N VAL A 111 -20.55 -2.59 -3.57
CA VAL A 111 -19.65 -2.89 -4.70
C VAL A 111 -19.82 -4.34 -5.16
N ARG A 112 -19.44 -4.63 -6.40
CA ARG A 112 -19.51 -5.98 -7.00
C ARG A 112 -18.14 -6.65 -7.07
N PHE A 113 -17.06 -5.86 -7.05
CA PHE A 113 -15.74 -6.45 -7.04
C PHE A 113 -15.49 -7.22 -5.73
N PRO A 114 -14.67 -8.27 -5.76
CA PRO A 114 -14.40 -9.10 -4.60
C PRO A 114 -13.78 -8.31 -3.45
N ILE A 115 -14.36 -8.50 -2.27
CA ILE A 115 -13.81 -8.04 -1.01
C ILE A 115 -13.15 -9.22 -0.30
N VAL A 116 -11.90 -9.05 0.09
CA VAL A 116 -11.12 -10.05 0.81
C VAL A 116 -10.59 -9.48 2.11
N SER A 117 -10.39 -10.34 3.08
CA SER A 117 -9.94 -9.97 4.42
C SER A 117 -8.66 -10.73 4.79
N ASP A 118 -7.75 -10.01 5.43
CA ASP A 118 -6.55 -10.56 6.07
C ASP A 118 -6.39 -9.96 7.48
N PRO A 119 -7.14 -10.44 8.48
CA PRO A 119 -7.05 -9.93 9.84
C PRO A 119 -5.70 -10.23 10.52
N THR A 120 -4.84 -11.01 9.88
CA THR A 120 -3.47 -11.26 10.36
C THR A 120 -2.54 -10.08 10.07
N GLY A 121 -2.88 -9.23 9.09
CA GLY A 121 -2.09 -8.10 8.64
C GLY A 121 -0.86 -8.46 7.79
N ARG A 122 -0.65 -9.77 7.49
CA ARG A 122 0.52 -10.24 6.73
C ARG A 122 0.58 -9.67 5.32
N SER A 123 -0.57 -9.45 4.69
CA SER A 123 -0.64 -8.80 3.38
C SER A 123 -0.20 -7.34 3.46
N GLY A 124 -0.63 -6.60 4.48
CA GLY A 124 -0.17 -5.24 4.71
C GLY A 124 1.35 -5.15 4.88
N GLU A 125 1.92 -6.07 5.66
CA GLU A 125 3.38 -6.17 5.84
C GLU A 125 4.08 -6.53 4.52
N ALA A 126 3.60 -7.55 3.81
CA ALA A 126 4.20 -8.04 2.58
C ALA A 126 4.19 -7.00 1.45
N PHE A 127 3.15 -6.18 1.37
CA PHE A 127 3.06 -5.09 0.39
C PHE A 127 3.56 -3.75 0.93
N GLY A 128 4.05 -3.68 2.17
CA GLY A 128 4.56 -2.46 2.79
C GLY A 128 3.50 -1.36 2.92
N VAL A 129 2.26 -1.72 3.23
CA VAL A 129 1.16 -0.76 3.41
C VAL A 129 1.28 -0.08 4.77
N VAL A 130 1.41 1.23 4.76
CA VAL A 130 1.58 2.07 5.97
C VAL A 130 0.42 3.02 6.21
N ALA A 131 -0.44 3.23 5.20
CA ALA A 131 -1.58 4.13 5.27
C ALA A 131 -2.75 3.60 4.44
N MET A 132 -3.97 4.09 4.68
CA MET A 132 -5.17 3.77 3.90
C MET A 132 -5.85 5.03 3.38
N PRO A 133 -6.35 4.98 2.13
CA PRO A 133 -6.22 3.88 1.20
C PRO A 133 -4.82 3.80 0.58
N THR A 134 -4.38 2.59 0.29
CA THR A 134 -3.24 2.32 -0.60
C THR A 134 -3.72 1.40 -1.70
N THR A 135 -3.59 1.83 -2.95
CA THR A 135 -3.97 1.05 -4.12
C THR A 135 -2.72 0.59 -4.87
N LEU A 136 -2.62 -0.69 -5.17
CA LEU A 136 -1.54 -1.28 -5.96
C LEU A 136 -2.08 -1.69 -7.32
N LEU A 137 -1.33 -1.37 -8.37
CA LEU A 137 -1.63 -1.83 -9.72
C LEU A 137 -0.66 -2.97 -10.07
N LEU A 138 -1.23 -4.11 -10.41
CA LEU A 138 -0.48 -5.30 -10.82
C LEU A 138 -0.71 -5.55 -12.31
N ASP A 139 0.36 -5.91 -13.00
CA ASP A 139 0.28 -6.31 -14.40
C ASP A 139 -0.30 -7.73 -14.58
N ARG A 140 -0.40 -8.19 -15.83
CA ARG A 140 -0.93 -9.52 -16.17
C ARG A 140 -0.05 -10.67 -15.63
N GLN A 141 1.20 -10.40 -15.29
CA GLN A 141 2.14 -11.34 -14.68
C GLN A 141 2.06 -11.34 -13.15
N GLY A 142 1.18 -10.51 -12.56
CA GLY A 142 1.05 -10.35 -11.12
C GLY A 142 2.18 -9.54 -10.48
N GLN A 143 2.92 -8.76 -11.28
CA GLN A 143 3.96 -7.87 -10.77
C GLN A 143 3.34 -6.53 -10.35
N VAL A 144 3.74 -6.01 -9.20
CA VAL A 144 3.34 -4.66 -8.78
C VAL A 144 4.09 -3.64 -9.63
N VAL A 145 3.37 -2.88 -10.45
CA VAL A 145 3.93 -1.91 -11.39
C VAL A 145 3.68 -0.47 -10.99
N ALA A 146 2.66 -0.22 -10.15
CA ALA A 146 2.41 1.11 -9.60
C ALA A 146 1.80 1.04 -8.20
N ARG A 147 1.97 2.13 -7.45
CA ARG A 147 1.45 2.33 -6.11
C ARG A 147 0.84 3.72 -5.99
N PHE A 148 -0.33 3.79 -5.41
CA PHE A 148 -1.05 5.03 -5.14
C PHE A 148 -1.39 5.09 -3.66
N GLU A 149 -1.08 6.20 -3.01
CA GLU A 149 -1.40 6.43 -1.60
C GLU A 149 -2.41 7.58 -1.49
N GLY A 150 -3.39 7.40 -0.60
CA GLY A 150 -4.49 8.32 -0.43
C GLY A 150 -5.57 8.21 -1.50
N GLY A 151 -6.54 9.12 -1.45
CA GLY A 151 -7.69 9.19 -2.36
C GLY A 151 -7.87 10.57 -2.96
N GLY A 152 -8.88 10.69 -3.81
CA GLY A 152 -9.26 11.94 -4.44
C GLY A 152 -8.92 12.02 -5.93
N ASP A 153 -9.42 13.07 -6.58
CA ASP A 153 -9.50 13.18 -8.04
C ASP A 153 -8.14 13.05 -8.76
N ALA A 154 -7.08 13.58 -8.16
CA ALA A 154 -5.75 13.51 -8.76
C ALA A 154 -5.21 12.07 -8.77
N VAL A 155 -5.43 11.33 -7.68
CA VAL A 155 -5.05 9.92 -7.57
C VAL A 155 -5.91 9.08 -8.49
N HIS A 156 -7.22 9.30 -8.51
CA HIS A 156 -8.15 8.58 -9.38
C HIS A 156 -7.81 8.74 -10.87
N ARG A 157 -7.48 9.95 -11.34
CA ARG A 157 -7.03 10.17 -12.72
C ARG A 157 -5.77 9.38 -13.04
N ARG A 158 -4.77 9.40 -12.17
CA ARG A 158 -3.54 8.61 -12.37
C ARG A 158 -3.83 7.12 -12.43
N ILE A 159 -4.67 6.59 -11.55
CA ILE A 159 -5.10 5.19 -11.58
C ILE A 159 -5.74 4.86 -12.94
N GLU A 160 -6.67 5.70 -13.41
CA GLU A 160 -7.37 5.48 -14.67
C GLU A 160 -6.42 5.49 -15.88
N GLU A 161 -5.48 6.43 -15.94
CA GLU A 161 -4.46 6.54 -16.99
C GLU A 161 -3.53 5.33 -17.02
N GLU A 162 -3.05 4.88 -15.86
CA GLU A 162 -2.12 3.76 -15.78
C GLU A 162 -2.83 2.42 -16.04
N VAL A 163 -4.08 2.24 -15.58
CA VAL A 163 -4.92 1.08 -15.91
C VAL A 163 -5.16 1.02 -17.42
N ALA A 164 -5.57 2.12 -18.05
CA ALA A 164 -5.79 2.17 -19.50
C ALA A 164 -4.52 1.81 -20.29
N THR A 165 -3.35 2.28 -19.83
CA THR A 165 -2.06 1.97 -20.45
C THR A 165 -1.78 0.47 -20.41
N LEU A 166 -1.96 -0.20 -19.26
CA LEU A 166 -1.73 -1.65 -19.15
C LEU A 166 -2.74 -2.48 -19.93
N LEU A 167 -4.01 -2.06 -19.94
CA LEU A 167 -5.05 -2.75 -20.70
C LEU A 167 -4.78 -2.70 -22.21
N ALA A 168 -4.28 -1.59 -22.72
CA ALA A 168 -3.84 -1.43 -24.10
C ALA A 168 -2.54 -2.20 -24.45
N GLY A 169 -1.94 -2.93 -23.49
CA GLY A 169 -0.68 -3.65 -23.69
C GLY A 169 0.56 -2.80 -23.58
N GLY A 170 0.42 -1.57 -23.06
CA GLY A 170 1.56 -0.71 -22.70
C GLY A 170 2.32 -1.25 -21.50
N VAL A 171 3.55 -0.79 -21.36
CA VAL A 171 4.40 -1.09 -20.19
C VAL A 171 4.52 0.20 -19.38
N LEU A 172 4.13 0.13 -18.11
CA LEU A 172 4.46 1.21 -17.19
C LEU A 172 5.96 1.11 -16.88
N GLN A 173 6.68 2.21 -17.06
CA GLN A 173 7.99 2.31 -16.46
C GLN A 173 7.76 2.36 -14.96
N SER A 174 8.07 1.26 -14.27
CA SER A 174 8.01 1.25 -12.81
C SER A 174 8.84 2.45 -12.34
N ASP A 175 8.17 3.44 -11.76
CA ASP A 175 8.89 4.49 -11.06
C ASP A 175 9.86 3.77 -10.12
N ALA A 176 11.15 4.10 -10.21
CA ALA A 176 12.22 3.44 -9.46
C ALA A 176 12.02 3.50 -7.92
N GLY A 177 10.84 3.88 -7.48
CA GLY A 177 10.34 3.99 -6.12
C GLY A 177 9.43 2.86 -5.65
N VAL A 178 8.89 1.99 -6.52
CA VAL A 178 8.09 0.83 -6.07
C VAL A 178 9.03 -0.30 -5.62
N ARG A 179 9.88 0.00 -4.65
CA ARG A 179 10.69 -1.01 -3.94
C ARG A 179 9.85 -1.56 -2.79
N VAL A 180 8.84 -2.37 -3.10
CA VAL A 180 7.99 -2.99 -2.08
C VAL A 180 8.79 -3.97 -1.21
N ALA A 181 9.77 -4.66 -1.76
CA ALA A 181 10.54 -5.68 -1.03
C ALA A 181 11.89 -5.23 -0.47
N ALA A 182 12.54 -4.24 -1.08
CA ALA A 182 13.87 -3.83 -0.61
C ALA A 182 13.87 -3.17 0.78
N ASN A 183 12.75 -2.58 1.20
CA ASN A 183 12.61 -1.99 2.53
C ASN A 183 12.21 -3.00 3.62
N LEU A 184 11.58 -4.12 3.28
CA LEU A 184 11.24 -5.18 4.25
C LEU A 184 12.49 -5.88 4.80
N ALA A 185 13.50 -6.09 3.95
CA ALA A 185 14.78 -6.69 4.38
C ALA A 185 15.69 -5.71 5.14
N ALA A 186 15.58 -4.41 4.86
CA ALA A 186 16.50 -3.40 5.41
C ALA A 186 16.06 -2.82 6.76
N THR A 187 14.78 -2.84 7.10
CA THR A 187 14.31 -2.14 8.30
C THR A 187 13.88 -3.04 9.44
N GLY A 188 13.64 -4.34 9.23
CA GLY A 188 13.32 -5.29 10.31
C GLY A 188 12.20 -4.82 11.28
N ARG A 189 11.49 -3.73 10.97
CA ARG A 189 10.66 -2.97 11.88
C ARG A 189 9.46 -2.32 11.20
N ILE A 190 8.62 -3.11 10.56
CA ILE A 190 7.26 -2.64 10.35
C ILE A 190 6.34 -3.63 11.03
N LYS A 191 6.11 -3.41 12.31
CA LYS A 191 4.95 -3.95 13.01
C LYS A 191 3.75 -3.08 12.62
N ALA A 192 3.36 -3.16 11.34
CA ALA A 192 2.17 -2.52 10.84
C ALA A 192 0.94 -3.18 11.49
N TRP A 193 -0.04 -2.39 11.86
CA TRP A 193 -1.41 -2.81 12.21
C TRP A 193 -1.61 -3.62 13.50
N ARG A 194 -0.77 -3.47 14.50
CA ARG A 194 -1.25 -3.72 15.87
C ARG A 194 -2.17 -2.57 16.22
N ARG A 195 -3.44 -2.86 16.54
CA ARG A 195 -4.43 -1.88 17.05
C ARG A 195 -3.89 -0.98 18.16
N GLY A 196 -2.87 -1.43 18.92
CA GLY A 196 -2.14 -0.64 19.89
C GLY A 196 -1.25 0.46 19.31
N LEU A 197 -0.91 0.45 18.02
CA LEU A 197 -0.09 1.52 17.42
C LEU A 197 -0.93 2.65 16.81
N LEU A 198 -2.20 2.40 16.51
CA LEU A 198 -3.16 3.48 16.21
C LEU A 198 -3.75 4.09 17.49
N ALA A 199 -3.64 3.38 18.62
CA ALA A 199 -4.01 3.87 19.94
C ALA A 199 -2.85 4.53 20.69
N ASP A 200 -1.62 4.50 20.14
CA ASP A 200 -0.40 5.02 20.76
C ASP A 200 0.23 6.11 19.87
N PRO A 201 0.90 7.02 20.31
CA PRO A 201 0.89 8.34 20.91
C PRO A 201 0.39 9.51 20.03
N ILE A 202 0.02 9.31 18.76
CA ILE A 202 -0.57 10.38 17.91
C ILE A 202 -2.05 10.60 18.24
N MET A 203 -2.71 9.59 18.84
CA MET A 203 -4.11 9.69 19.32
C MET A 203 -4.18 9.77 20.84
N SER A 204 -3.11 9.60 21.57
CA SER A 204 -3.05 9.95 22.97
C SER A 204 -2.82 11.45 23.08
N LEU A 205 -3.81 12.15 23.56
CA LEU A 205 -3.77 13.58 23.88
C LEU A 205 -2.70 13.92 24.96
N GLU A 206 -1.87 12.97 25.33
CA GLU A 206 -0.88 13.11 26.42
C GLU A 206 0.54 13.41 25.94
N GLY A 207 0.82 13.38 24.65
CA GLY A 207 2.19 13.50 24.12
C GLY A 207 2.70 14.91 23.85
N ASP A 208 1.80 15.90 23.67
CA ASP A 208 2.15 17.29 23.37
C ASP A 208 1.56 18.23 24.43
N PRO A 209 2.35 19.16 25.02
CA PRO A 209 1.87 20.12 26.01
C PRO A 209 0.66 20.96 25.52
N LEU A 210 0.60 21.29 24.22
CA LEU A 210 -0.52 22.02 23.60
C LEU A 210 -1.78 21.17 23.52
N THR A 211 -1.64 19.88 23.21
CA THR A 211 -2.74 18.94 23.13
C THR A 211 -3.29 18.61 24.53
N ARG A 212 -2.43 18.59 25.54
CA ARG A 212 -2.83 18.43 26.97
C ARG A 212 -3.62 19.64 27.44
N LEU A 213 -3.17 20.86 27.14
CA LEU A 213 -3.91 22.09 27.43
C LEU A 213 -5.27 22.17 26.74
N LEU A 214 -5.35 21.72 25.50
CA LEU A 214 -6.59 21.67 24.72
C LEU A 214 -7.56 20.62 25.31
N ALA A 215 -7.07 19.45 25.70
CA ALA A 215 -7.86 18.41 26.34
C ALA A 215 -8.40 18.89 27.70
N GLU A 216 -7.57 19.54 28.50
CA GLU A 216 -7.95 20.10 29.79
C GLU A 216 -9.00 21.20 29.64
N HIS A 217 -8.87 22.03 28.61
CA HIS A 217 -9.85 23.07 28.27
C HIS A 217 -11.19 22.49 27.78
N ILE A 218 -11.17 21.41 27.00
CA ILE A 218 -12.37 20.69 26.54
C ILE A 218 -13.04 19.98 27.73
N HIS A 219 -12.29 19.38 28.62
CA HIS A 219 -12.84 18.74 29.83
C HIS A 219 -13.42 19.77 30.78
N SER A 220 -12.72 20.87 31.05
CA SER A 220 -13.22 21.92 31.94
C SER A 220 -14.47 22.64 31.37
N SER A 221 -14.61 22.73 30.06
CA SER A 221 -15.80 23.32 29.42
C SER A 221 -17.03 22.36 29.37
N LYS A 222 -16.79 21.04 29.43
CA LYS A 222 -17.88 20.04 29.51
C LYS A 222 -18.31 19.70 30.94
N GLU A 223 -17.47 19.91 31.92
CA GLU A 223 -17.73 19.55 33.32
C GLU A 223 -18.44 20.61 34.14
N ALA A 224 -18.87 21.71 33.52
CA ALA A 224 -19.86 22.58 34.14
C ALA A 224 -21.24 21.87 34.38
N ALA A 225 -21.38 20.60 33.98
CA ALA A 225 -22.61 19.81 34.11
C ALA A 225 -22.49 18.53 34.97
N ALA A 226 -21.30 18.18 35.49
CA ALA A 226 -21.15 17.02 36.38
C ALA A 226 -20.24 17.43 37.54
N GLY A 227 -20.88 17.72 38.66
CA GLY A 227 -20.17 17.96 39.90
C GLY A 227 -19.41 16.73 40.36
N ASP A 228 -18.11 16.87 40.48
CA ASP A 228 -17.39 16.38 41.64
C ASP A 228 -16.01 17.02 41.71
N GLY A 229 -15.71 17.68 42.79
CA GLY A 229 -14.37 18.17 43.08
C GLY A 229 -14.24 19.68 43.24
N GLY A 230 -14.75 20.24 44.33
CA GLY A 230 -14.27 21.50 44.85
C GLY A 230 -15.08 22.72 44.45
N ALA A 231 -15.79 23.24 45.42
CA ALA A 231 -16.58 24.44 45.40
C ALA A 231 -15.98 25.61 44.66
N ALA A 232 -16.57 25.98 43.54
CA ALA A 232 -16.65 27.37 43.11
C ALA A 232 -17.80 27.51 42.11
N GLY A 233 -18.70 28.38 42.46
CA GLY A 233 -20.05 28.56 41.93
C GLY A 233 -20.13 28.78 40.42
N GLY A 234 -21.26 28.31 39.88
CA GLY A 234 -21.70 28.53 38.55
C GLY A 234 -21.80 30.02 38.21
N GLY A 235 -21.25 30.37 37.08
CA GLY A 235 -21.48 31.62 36.41
C GLY A 235 -21.62 31.35 34.93
N CYS A 236 -22.85 31.37 34.41
CA CYS A 236 -23.10 31.51 32.99
C CYS A 236 -22.51 32.87 32.55
N GLY A 237 -21.36 32.80 31.89
CA GLY A 237 -20.75 33.93 31.22
C GLY A 237 -20.97 33.83 29.72
N CYS A 238 -22.15 34.22 29.23
CA CYS A 238 -22.28 34.72 27.90
C CYS A 238 -21.77 36.14 27.88
N ASN A 239 -20.62 36.36 27.24
CA ASN A 239 -20.24 37.60 26.59
C ASN A 239 -19.29 37.26 25.45
#